data_7a1e65db24a51f1fe2de2d70c72072ca
#
_entry.id   7a1e65db24a51f1fe2de2d70c72072ca
#
_cell.length_a   1.000
_cell.length_b   1.000
_cell.length_c   1.000
_cell.angle_alpha   90.00
_cell.angle_beta   90.00
_cell.angle_gamma   90.00
#
_symmetry.space_group_name_H-M   'P 1'
#
loop_
_entity.id
_entity.type
_entity.pdbx_description
1 polymer ?
#
loop_
_entity_poly.entity_id
_entity_poly.type
_entity_poly.pdbx_seq_one_letter_code
_entity_poly.pdbx_strand_id
1 'polypeptide(L)'
;MLNKKSVDDINVKGQKVLVRCDFNVPLQDGKITDENRLVAALPTIKKLIADGGKVVLCSHLGKPKGEPKPELSLAPVAVRLSELLGQEVKFAADPEVVGPNAKAAVEAMKDGEVVLLENTRYRAEETKNGEAFSKDLASLCDVYVDDAFGTAHRAHCSNVGVTQYVDTAVVGYLMQKEIDFLGNAVDNPVRPFVAILGGAKVADKLNVISNLLEKCDTLIIGGGMAFTFLKAQGKEIGKSLVDDTKLDYCREMVEKAAKLGKKLLLPVDAAVAASFPDPIDAPIEVQNVSVDAIPADTMGLDIGPETAKLYADTVKSAKTVVWNGPMGVFENPTLAQGTIAVAKALADTEATTIIGGGDSAAAVNQLGFGDKMTHISTGGGASLEFLEGKELPGVAAANDK
;
A
#
# COMPACT_ATOMS: atom_id res chain seq x y z
N MET A 1 4.33 -15.30 12.32
CA MET A 1 3.67 -14.05 12.79
C MET A 1 4.72 -13.04 13.16
N LEU A 2 4.55 -11.78 12.75
CA LEU A 2 5.46 -10.70 13.09
C LEU A 2 5.06 -10.06 14.41
N ASN A 3 6.02 -9.90 15.32
CA ASN A 3 5.80 -9.28 16.62
C ASN A 3 6.92 -8.25 16.88
N LYS A 4 6.73 -7.07 16.31
CA LYS A 4 7.71 -6.00 16.35
C LYS A 4 7.44 -5.03 17.50
N LYS A 5 8.50 -4.49 18.10
CA LYS A 5 8.37 -3.40 19.05
C LYS A 5 7.84 -2.15 18.36
N SER A 6 6.92 -1.44 19.01
CA SER A 6 6.37 -0.18 18.53
C SER A 6 6.75 0.98 19.46
N VAL A 7 6.30 2.17 19.11
CA VAL A 7 6.48 3.37 19.94
C VAL A 7 5.84 3.23 21.34
N ASP A 8 4.89 2.30 21.51
CA ASP A 8 4.29 2.02 22.81
C ASP A 8 5.19 1.15 23.72
N ASP A 9 6.21 0.52 23.17
CA ASP A 9 7.09 -0.41 23.90
C ASP A 9 8.38 0.24 24.39
N ILE A 10 8.56 1.55 24.21
CA ILE A 10 9.78 2.29 24.52
C ILE A 10 9.50 3.54 25.35
N ASN A 11 10.53 4.01 26.04
CA ASN A 11 10.51 5.29 26.74
C ASN A 11 11.52 6.23 26.07
N VAL A 12 11.01 7.32 25.50
CA VAL A 12 11.81 8.29 24.73
C VAL A 12 12.07 9.61 25.47
N LYS A 13 11.68 9.72 26.74
CA LYS A 13 11.85 10.96 27.49
C LYS A 13 13.29 11.43 27.47
N GLY A 14 13.51 12.65 27.00
CA GLY A 14 14.84 13.26 26.89
C GLY A 14 15.71 12.69 25.77
N GLN A 15 15.21 11.74 25.00
CA GLN A 15 15.97 11.09 23.92
C GLN A 15 15.71 11.72 22.57
N LYS A 16 16.70 11.66 21.69
CA LYS A 16 16.57 12.01 20.29
C LYS A 16 16.00 10.83 19.55
N VAL A 17 14.87 11.03 18.88
CA VAL A 17 14.13 9.99 18.14
C VAL A 17 14.09 10.36 16.67
N LEU A 18 14.75 9.58 15.84
CA LEU A 18 14.65 9.72 14.38
C LEU A 18 13.46 8.93 13.88
N VAL A 19 12.51 9.61 13.27
CA VAL A 19 11.29 9.00 12.72
C VAL A 19 11.33 9.07 11.19
N ARG A 20 11.35 7.91 10.55
CA ARG A 20 11.23 7.83 9.09
C ARG A 20 9.75 7.87 8.72
N CYS A 21 9.34 8.98 8.15
CA CYS A 21 7.97 9.21 7.67
C CYS A 21 7.87 9.05 6.15
N ASP A 22 6.68 9.01 5.64
CA ASP A 22 6.41 9.13 4.22
C ASP A 22 5.72 10.49 3.96
N PHE A 23 6.54 11.46 3.61
CA PHE A 23 6.10 12.82 3.23
C PHE A 23 6.27 13.06 1.74
N ASN A 24 6.29 11.99 0.94
CA ASN A 24 6.31 12.08 -0.51
C ASN A 24 4.92 12.49 -1.02
N VAL A 25 4.61 13.76 -0.80
CA VAL A 25 3.31 14.36 -1.15
C VAL A 25 3.34 14.96 -2.54
N PRO A 26 2.21 15.00 -3.25
CA PRO A 26 2.13 15.70 -4.52
C PRO A 26 2.22 17.21 -4.32
N LEU A 27 3.06 17.85 -5.12
CA LEU A 27 3.25 19.30 -5.14
C LEU A 27 2.83 19.86 -6.50
N GLN A 28 2.18 21.01 -6.47
CA GLN A 28 1.89 21.81 -7.67
C GLN A 28 2.24 23.27 -7.37
N ASP A 29 3.16 23.82 -8.12
CA ASP A 29 3.67 25.19 -7.91
C ASP A 29 4.11 25.45 -6.46
N GLY A 30 4.82 24.49 -5.88
CA GLY A 30 5.33 24.55 -4.51
C GLY A 30 4.27 24.36 -3.42
N LYS A 31 3.02 24.02 -3.78
CA LYS A 31 1.94 23.79 -2.84
C LYS A 31 1.57 22.32 -2.75
N ILE A 32 1.31 21.86 -1.53
CA ILE A 32 0.86 20.49 -1.28
C ILE A 32 -0.60 20.38 -1.73
N THR A 33 -0.86 19.47 -2.69
CA THR A 33 -2.21 19.24 -3.23
C THR A 33 -2.98 18.13 -2.51
N ASP A 34 -2.28 17.26 -1.78
CA ASP A 34 -2.86 16.20 -0.96
C ASP A 34 -2.00 16.04 0.29
N GLU A 35 -2.57 16.30 1.45
CA GLU A 35 -1.88 16.24 2.74
C GLU A 35 -2.18 14.98 3.55
N ASN A 36 -2.84 13.98 2.97
CA ASN A 36 -3.26 12.78 3.69
C ASN A 36 -2.09 12.07 4.39
N ARG A 37 -0.93 12.04 3.78
CA ARG A 37 0.27 11.43 4.37
C ARG A 37 0.79 12.20 5.58
N LEU A 38 0.64 13.52 5.59
CA LEU A 38 1.00 14.35 6.76
C LEU A 38 0.05 14.07 7.92
N VAL A 39 -1.25 14.07 7.64
CA VAL A 39 -2.28 13.79 8.65
C VAL A 39 -2.10 12.40 9.24
N ALA A 40 -1.82 11.40 8.39
CA ALA A 40 -1.63 10.03 8.81
C ALA A 40 -0.41 9.84 9.74
N ALA A 41 0.61 10.67 9.61
CA ALA A 41 1.81 10.61 10.44
C ALA A 41 1.61 11.24 11.84
N LEU A 42 0.59 12.06 12.03
CA LEU A 42 0.39 12.81 13.28
C LEU A 42 0.28 11.96 14.54
N PRO A 43 -0.44 10.81 14.56
CA PRO A 43 -0.53 10.01 15.78
C PRO A 43 0.83 9.56 16.33
N THR A 44 1.72 9.08 15.48
CA THR A 44 3.07 8.67 15.88
C THR A 44 3.88 9.87 16.38
N ILE A 45 3.85 10.99 15.65
CA ILE A 45 4.58 12.21 16.01
C ILE A 45 4.07 12.74 17.35
N LYS A 46 2.76 12.85 17.52
CA LYS A 46 2.15 13.34 18.77
C LYS A 46 2.45 12.46 19.97
N LYS A 47 2.48 11.14 19.79
CA LYS A 47 2.86 10.18 20.83
C LYS A 47 4.27 10.46 21.34
N LEU A 48 5.22 10.63 20.43
CA LEU A 48 6.62 10.86 20.76
C LEU A 48 6.83 12.24 21.43
N ILE A 49 6.10 13.26 20.99
CA ILE A 49 6.09 14.58 21.62
C ILE A 49 5.56 14.48 23.06
N ALA A 50 4.42 13.82 23.24
CA ALA A 50 3.78 13.66 24.54
C ALA A 50 4.66 12.88 25.53
N ASP A 51 5.46 11.94 25.02
CA ASP A 51 6.39 11.15 25.84
C ASP A 51 7.70 11.90 26.15
N GLY A 52 7.83 13.15 25.71
CA GLY A 52 8.98 14.00 26.01
C GLY A 52 10.20 13.75 25.13
N GLY A 53 10.03 13.16 23.97
CA GLY A 53 11.10 12.94 23.00
C GLY A 53 11.51 14.21 22.26
N LYS A 54 12.74 14.23 21.78
CA LYS A 54 13.24 15.20 20.79
C LYS A 54 13.05 14.57 19.43
N VAL A 55 12.04 15.02 18.67
CA VAL A 55 11.54 14.32 17.50
C VAL A 55 12.21 14.86 16.23
N VAL A 56 13.01 14.01 15.58
CA VAL A 56 13.68 14.34 14.31
C VAL A 56 12.98 13.54 13.20
N LEU A 57 12.34 14.25 12.27
CA LEU A 57 11.62 13.64 11.17
C LEU A 57 12.49 13.60 9.92
N CYS A 58 12.39 12.52 9.15
CA CYS A 58 13.02 12.42 7.85
C CYS A 58 12.11 11.74 6.83
N SER A 59 12.25 12.09 5.58
CA SER A 59 11.51 11.53 4.46
C SER A 59 12.21 11.83 3.14
N HIS A 60 11.87 11.06 2.12
CA HIS A 60 12.15 11.42 0.74
C HIS A 60 10.98 12.22 0.15
N LEU A 61 11.24 12.90 -0.95
CA LEU A 61 10.25 13.58 -1.78
C LEU A 61 10.68 13.50 -3.24
N GLY A 62 9.88 12.85 -4.08
CA GLY A 62 10.18 12.71 -5.50
C GLY A 62 11.49 11.97 -5.77
N LYS A 63 12.12 12.32 -6.89
CA LYS A 63 13.36 11.69 -7.38
C LYS A 63 14.43 12.72 -7.73
N PRO A 64 15.07 13.34 -6.75
CA PRO A 64 16.12 14.34 -7.00
C PRO A 64 17.43 13.74 -7.52
N LYS A 65 17.59 12.41 -7.50
CA LYS A 65 18.74 11.67 -8.04
C LYS A 65 20.08 12.01 -7.38
N GLY A 66 20.07 12.17 -6.08
CA GLY A 66 21.29 12.40 -5.30
C GLY A 66 21.82 13.83 -5.35
N GLU A 67 21.01 14.78 -5.75
CA GLU A 67 21.35 16.20 -5.83
C GLU A 67 20.28 17.07 -5.17
N PRO A 68 20.67 18.17 -4.51
CA PRO A 68 19.70 19.13 -4.00
C PRO A 68 18.89 19.76 -5.17
N LYS A 69 17.57 19.78 -5.02
CA LYS A 69 16.66 20.40 -5.98
C LYS A 69 15.61 21.21 -5.22
N PRO A 70 15.59 22.56 -5.35
CA PRO A 70 14.65 23.39 -4.58
C PRO A 70 13.19 22.99 -4.73
N GLU A 71 12.77 22.52 -5.91
CA GLU A 71 11.41 22.06 -6.18
C GLU A 71 11.04 20.76 -5.44
N LEU A 72 12.03 20.04 -4.94
CA LEU A 72 11.85 18.80 -4.18
C LEU A 72 12.29 18.95 -2.72
N SER A 73 12.38 20.17 -2.22
CA SER A 73 12.64 20.45 -0.80
C SER A 73 11.42 20.10 0.06
N LEU A 74 11.68 19.63 1.27
CA LEU A 74 10.65 19.39 2.28
C LEU A 74 10.23 20.66 3.05
N ALA A 75 10.74 21.82 2.70
CA ALA A 75 10.38 23.09 3.35
C ALA A 75 8.85 23.31 3.43
N PRO A 76 8.07 23.12 2.36
CA PRO A 76 6.60 23.25 2.44
C PRO A 76 5.96 22.27 3.42
N VAL A 77 6.52 21.08 3.57
CA VAL A 77 6.03 20.06 4.51
C VAL A 77 6.23 20.54 5.95
N ALA A 78 7.39 21.13 6.27
CA ALA A 78 7.64 21.67 7.61
C ALA A 78 6.63 22.75 8.00
N VAL A 79 6.27 23.64 7.06
CA VAL A 79 5.27 24.70 7.29
C VAL A 79 3.91 24.08 7.58
N ARG A 80 3.48 23.13 6.77
CA ARG A 80 2.16 22.53 6.94
C ARG A 80 2.08 21.64 8.19
N LEU A 81 3.11 20.90 8.51
CA LEU A 81 3.18 20.11 9.74
C LEU A 81 3.10 20.99 10.99
N SER A 82 3.75 22.16 10.96
CA SER A 82 3.66 23.13 12.08
C SER A 82 2.23 23.55 12.34
N GLU A 83 1.46 23.81 11.29
CA GLU A 83 0.04 24.16 11.39
C GLU A 83 -0.79 22.98 11.94
N LEU A 84 -0.57 21.78 11.43
CA LEU A 84 -1.31 20.58 11.83
C LEU A 84 -1.01 20.16 13.27
N LEU A 85 0.22 20.33 13.73
CA LEU A 85 0.64 20.01 15.10
C LEU A 85 0.30 21.11 16.10
N GLY A 86 0.07 22.33 15.64
CA GLY A 86 -0.13 23.48 16.52
C GLY A 86 1.15 23.91 17.27
N GLN A 87 2.31 23.52 16.77
CA GLN A 87 3.63 23.92 17.29
C GLN A 87 4.64 23.99 16.15
N GLU A 88 5.75 24.69 16.36
CA GLU A 88 6.80 24.81 15.35
C GLU A 88 7.43 23.45 15.02
N VAL A 89 7.51 23.14 13.74
CA VAL A 89 8.41 22.14 13.19
C VAL A 89 9.56 22.90 12.55
N LYS A 90 10.73 22.85 13.17
CA LYS A 90 11.91 23.54 12.65
C LYS A 90 12.44 22.79 11.44
N PHE A 91 12.50 23.47 10.30
CA PHE A 91 13.10 22.88 9.11
C PHE A 91 14.61 23.05 9.13
N ALA A 92 15.34 21.93 9.13
CA ALA A 92 16.80 21.94 9.06
C ALA A 92 17.23 21.93 7.59
N ALA A 93 17.20 23.10 6.94
CA ALA A 93 17.64 23.26 5.56
C ALA A 93 19.12 22.95 5.44
N ASP A 94 19.44 21.83 4.79
CA ASP A 94 20.80 21.35 4.64
C ASP A 94 20.93 20.55 3.35
N PRO A 95 21.76 20.99 2.37
CA PRO A 95 21.89 20.24 1.11
C PRO A 95 22.52 18.87 1.29
N GLU A 96 23.23 18.63 2.41
CA GLU A 96 23.83 17.34 2.75
C GLU A 96 22.91 16.46 3.61
N VAL A 97 21.72 16.92 3.94
CA VAL A 97 20.71 16.30 4.81
C VAL A 97 21.21 16.22 6.26
N VAL A 98 22.35 15.60 6.52
CA VAL A 98 23.02 15.54 7.82
C VAL A 98 24.33 16.32 7.72
N GLY A 99 24.23 17.60 7.45
CA GLY A 99 25.36 18.52 7.43
C GLY A 99 25.40 19.40 8.68
N PRO A 100 26.20 20.48 8.66
CA PRO A 100 26.36 21.36 9.81
C PRO A 100 25.05 21.97 10.32
N ASN A 101 24.16 22.36 9.43
CA ASN A 101 22.90 22.98 9.81
C ASN A 101 21.97 21.99 10.51
N ALA A 102 21.86 20.78 9.98
CA ALA A 102 21.04 19.72 10.57
C ALA A 102 21.57 19.30 11.93
N LYS A 103 22.90 19.12 12.06
CA LYS A 103 23.53 18.75 13.34
C LYS A 103 23.29 19.81 14.40
N ALA A 104 23.45 21.09 14.05
CA ALA A 104 23.22 22.20 14.98
C ALA A 104 21.75 22.27 15.41
N ALA A 105 20.79 22.09 14.48
CA ALA A 105 19.37 22.11 14.79
C ALA A 105 18.97 20.99 15.74
N VAL A 106 19.50 19.78 15.54
CA VAL A 106 19.19 18.61 16.39
C VAL A 106 19.85 18.77 17.77
N GLU A 107 21.08 19.25 17.84
CA GLU A 107 21.78 19.45 19.10
C GLU A 107 21.10 20.49 19.99
N ALA A 108 20.48 21.51 19.40
CA ALA A 108 19.77 22.58 20.13
C ALA A 108 18.38 22.19 20.60
N MET A 109 17.87 21.00 20.27
CA MET A 109 16.51 20.56 20.60
C MET A 109 16.28 20.41 22.10
N LYS A 110 15.06 20.78 22.52
CA LYS A 110 14.52 20.50 23.84
C LYS A 110 13.46 19.40 23.74
N ASP A 111 13.15 18.78 24.87
CA ASP A 111 12.11 17.75 24.97
C ASP A 111 10.79 18.25 24.38
N GLY A 112 10.16 17.45 23.54
CA GLY A 112 8.88 17.79 22.89
C GLY A 112 9.01 18.63 21.62
N GLU A 113 10.20 19.10 21.28
CA GLU A 113 10.43 19.85 20.04
C GLU A 113 10.55 18.91 18.82
N VAL A 114 10.30 19.47 17.63
CA VAL A 114 10.30 18.74 16.36
C VAL A 114 11.20 19.44 15.34
N VAL A 115 12.07 18.66 14.71
CA VAL A 115 12.91 19.10 13.59
C VAL A 115 12.60 18.21 12.39
N LEU A 116 12.48 18.79 11.21
CA LEU A 116 12.38 18.05 9.94
C LEU A 116 13.67 18.23 9.16
N LEU A 117 14.29 17.12 8.77
CA LEU A 117 15.46 17.12 7.90
C LEU A 117 15.07 17.39 6.45
N GLU A 118 16.02 17.78 5.63
CA GLU A 118 15.84 17.92 4.18
C GLU A 118 15.70 16.54 3.51
N ASN A 119 15.17 16.54 2.30
CA ASN A 119 14.91 15.36 1.48
C ASN A 119 16.09 14.37 1.50
N THR A 120 15.86 13.17 2.05
CA THR A 120 16.91 12.15 2.19
C THR A 120 17.54 11.75 0.86
N ARG A 121 16.79 11.86 -0.25
CA ARG A 121 17.29 11.53 -1.60
C ARG A 121 18.14 12.63 -2.23
N TYR A 122 18.42 13.72 -1.51
CA TYR A 122 19.50 14.63 -1.89
C TYR A 122 20.85 13.95 -1.78
N ARG A 123 20.95 12.89 -0.97
CA ARG A 123 22.13 12.05 -0.87
C ARG A 123 22.03 10.85 -1.81
N ALA A 124 23.01 10.68 -2.67
CA ALA A 124 23.05 9.54 -3.61
C ALA A 124 23.09 8.19 -2.90
N GLU A 125 23.65 8.14 -1.70
CA GLU A 125 23.76 6.90 -0.90
C GLU A 125 22.42 6.40 -0.39
N GLU A 126 21.41 7.24 -0.26
CA GLU A 126 20.10 6.88 0.32
C GLU A 126 19.51 5.62 -0.32
N THR A 127 19.34 5.63 -1.63
CA THR A 127 18.73 4.50 -2.35
C THR A 127 19.66 3.29 -2.50
N LYS A 128 20.93 3.45 -2.21
CA LYS A 128 21.96 2.39 -2.27
C LYS A 128 22.22 1.77 -0.90
N ASN A 129 21.55 2.24 0.15
CA ASN A 129 21.78 1.80 1.52
C ASN A 129 23.24 1.97 1.96
N GLY A 130 23.87 3.08 1.56
CA GLY A 130 25.29 3.33 1.78
C GLY A 130 25.66 3.51 3.26
N GLU A 131 26.80 2.98 3.67
CA GLU A 131 27.24 2.98 5.06
C GLU A 131 27.42 4.39 5.65
N ALA A 132 28.06 5.30 4.92
CA ALA A 132 28.39 6.63 5.42
C ALA A 132 27.13 7.44 5.77
N PHE A 133 26.14 7.48 4.88
CA PHE A 133 24.91 8.21 5.15
C PHE A 133 24.05 7.53 6.22
N SER A 134 24.05 6.20 6.27
CA SER A 134 23.37 5.45 7.34
C SER A 134 23.95 5.80 8.72
N LYS A 135 25.27 5.90 8.85
CA LYS A 135 25.93 6.34 10.08
C LYS A 135 25.63 7.80 10.42
N ASP A 136 25.58 8.67 9.40
CA ASP A 136 25.22 10.07 9.59
C ASP A 136 23.81 10.21 10.18
N LEU A 137 22.83 9.50 9.63
CA LEU A 137 21.46 9.50 10.17
C LEU A 137 21.43 8.96 11.60
N ALA A 138 22.10 7.86 11.86
CA ALA A 138 22.16 7.26 13.19
C ALA A 138 22.81 8.18 14.24
N SER A 139 23.76 9.03 13.82
CA SER A 139 24.41 9.98 14.71
C SER A 139 23.48 11.05 15.28
N LEU A 140 22.32 11.25 14.66
CA LEU A 140 21.31 12.24 15.09
C LEU A 140 20.33 11.68 16.14
N CYS A 141 20.40 10.41 16.50
CA CYS A 141 19.38 9.81 17.34
C CYS A 141 19.91 8.78 18.33
N ASP A 142 19.12 8.59 19.40
CA ASP A 142 19.27 7.52 20.37
C ASP A 142 18.35 6.35 20.03
N VAL A 143 17.20 6.65 19.41
CA VAL A 143 16.14 5.71 19.06
C VAL A 143 15.70 5.98 17.62
N TYR A 144 15.44 4.92 16.88
CA TYR A 144 14.90 4.99 15.51
C TYR A 144 13.48 4.44 15.44
N VAL A 145 12.61 5.13 14.72
CA VAL A 145 11.22 4.73 14.45
C VAL A 145 10.98 4.70 12.95
N ASP A 146 10.51 3.58 12.44
CA ASP A 146 10.05 3.47 11.04
C ASP A 146 8.53 3.53 10.98
N ASP A 147 7.99 4.55 10.32
CA ASP A 147 6.55 4.74 10.12
C ASP A 147 6.20 4.88 8.63
N ALA A 148 7.08 4.46 7.75
CA ALA A 148 6.96 4.59 6.30
C ALA A 148 6.81 3.23 5.63
N PHE A 149 5.61 2.67 5.65
CA PHE A 149 5.36 1.36 5.04
C PHE A 149 5.57 1.35 3.52
N GLY A 150 5.26 2.46 2.84
CA GLY A 150 5.39 2.56 1.38
C GLY A 150 6.80 2.31 0.84
N THR A 151 7.82 2.46 1.68
CA THR A 151 9.23 2.19 1.33
C THR A 151 9.78 0.93 1.96
N ALA A 152 8.98 0.19 2.73
CA ALA A 152 9.43 -0.95 3.53
C ALA A 152 9.96 -2.13 2.69
N HIS A 153 9.56 -2.21 1.42
CA HIS A 153 10.01 -3.25 0.49
C HIS A 153 11.40 -2.98 -0.10
N ARG A 154 11.99 -1.82 0.20
CA ARG A 154 13.32 -1.42 -0.28
C ARG A 154 14.25 -1.21 0.90
N ALA A 155 15.53 -1.55 0.71
CA ALA A 155 16.57 -1.28 1.69
C ALA A 155 17.27 0.04 1.34
N HIS A 156 16.92 1.11 2.06
CA HIS A 156 17.54 2.43 1.95
C HIS A 156 18.24 2.80 3.25
N CYS A 157 19.06 3.84 3.24
CA CYS A 157 19.75 4.31 4.45
C CYS A 157 18.76 4.67 5.55
N SER A 158 17.68 5.40 5.21
CA SER A 158 16.73 5.95 6.17
C SER A 158 15.76 4.93 6.76
N ASN A 159 15.67 3.71 6.22
CA ASN A 159 14.78 2.68 6.76
C ASN A 159 15.49 1.38 7.18
N VAL A 160 16.61 1.05 6.60
CA VAL A 160 17.36 -0.18 6.91
C VAL A 160 18.77 0.12 7.41
N GLY A 161 19.57 0.83 6.62
CA GLY A 161 20.97 1.08 6.98
C GLY A 161 21.16 1.74 8.33
N VAL A 162 20.33 2.72 8.66
CA VAL A 162 20.36 3.43 9.94
C VAL A 162 20.21 2.48 11.15
N THR A 163 19.39 1.42 11.01
CA THR A 163 19.12 0.49 12.11
C THR A 163 20.35 -0.31 12.54
N GLN A 164 21.36 -0.42 11.69
CA GLN A 164 22.59 -1.14 12.00
C GLN A 164 23.48 -0.39 13.01
N TYR A 165 23.22 0.90 13.21
CA TYR A 165 24.02 1.79 14.05
C TYR A 165 23.25 2.36 15.24
N VAL A 166 22.07 1.82 15.53
CA VAL A 166 21.25 2.16 16.70
C VAL A 166 20.86 0.89 17.44
N ASP A 167 20.75 0.96 18.77
CA ASP A 167 20.38 -0.21 19.58
C ASP A 167 18.87 -0.45 19.58
N THR A 168 18.08 0.61 19.47
CA THR A 168 16.62 0.55 19.53
C THR A 168 16.03 1.06 18.22
N ALA A 169 15.41 0.15 17.47
CA ALA A 169 14.68 0.43 16.24
C ALA A 169 13.28 -0.18 16.35
N VAL A 170 12.25 0.67 16.31
CA VAL A 170 10.86 0.24 16.49
C VAL A 170 10.00 0.76 15.34
N VAL A 171 8.73 0.36 15.31
CA VAL A 171 7.78 0.80 14.29
C VAL A 171 6.81 1.84 14.87
N GLY A 172 6.35 2.75 14.02
CA GLY A 172 5.28 3.67 14.35
C GLY A 172 3.90 3.04 14.17
N TYR A 173 2.86 3.81 14.44
CA TYR A 173 1.47 3.31 14.38
C TYR A 173 1.01 2.94 12.97
N LEU A 174 1.46 3.66 11.94
CA LEU A 174 1.11 3.30 10.55
C LEU A 174 1.71 1.97 10.15
N MET A 175 2.99 1.78 10.44
CA MET A 175 3.69 0.52 10.17
C MET A 175 3.07 -0.63 10.95
N GLN A 176 2.71 -0.41 12.20
CA GLN A 176 2.10 -1.44 13.06
C GLN A 176 0.77 -1.93 12.49
N LYS A 177 -0.07 -1.03 11.99
CA LYS A 177 -1.33 -1.41 11.34
C LYS A 177 -1.10 -2.27 10.10
N GLU A 178 -0.12 -1.92 9.28
CA GLU A 178 0.22 -2.70 8.09
C GLU A 178 0.71 -4.11 8.47
N ILE A 179 1.53 -4.21 9.52
CA ILE A 179 1.99 -5.50 10.04
C ILE A 179 0.81 -6.32 10.57
N ASP A 180 -0.09 -5.72 11.35
CA ASP A 180 -1.21 -6.41 11.97
C ASP A 180 -2.22 -6.93 10.95
N PHE A 181 -2.57 -6.10 9.97
CA PHE A 181 -3.63 -6.43 9.02
C PHE A 181 -3.12 -7.04 7.73
N LEU A 182 -2.21 -6.41 7.04
CA LEU A 182 -1.72 -6.92 5.75
C LEU A 182 -0.75 -8.10 5.93
N GLY A 183 -0.02 -8.12 7.03
CA GLY A 183 0.87 -9.22 7.40
C GLY A 183 0.16 -10.30 8.22
N ASN A 184 -0.04 -10.03 9.51
CA ASN A 184 -0.47 -11.06 10.48
C ASN A 184 -1.90 -11.58 10.27
N ALA A 185 -2.86 -10.71 9.93
CA ALA A 185 -4.25 -11.14 9.70
C ALA A 185 -4.38 -11.99 8.43
N VAL A 186 -3.51 -11.77 7.44
CA VAL A 186 -3.45 -12.59 6.22
C VAL A 186 -2.74 -13.92 6.48
N ASP A 187 -1.68 -13.92 7.29
CA ASP A 187 -0.93 -15.13 7.65
C ASP A 187 -1.70 -16.06 8.61
N ASN A 188 -2.44 -15.48 9.56
CA ASN A 188 -3.26 -16.19 10.53
C ASN A 188 -4.70 -15.66 10.53
N PRO A 189 -5.45 -15.88 9.45
CA PRO A 189 -6.78 -15.31 9.33
C PRO A 189 -7.79 -16.00 10.22
N VAL A 190 -8.79 -15.25 10.67
CA VAL A 190 -10.03 -15.84 11.18
C VAL A 190 -10.80 -16.35 9.97
N ARG A 191 -11.15 -17.63 9.98
CA ARG A 191 -11.78 -18.29 8.82
C ARG A 191 -13.31 -18.27 8.90
N PRO A 192 -14.04 -18.23 7.78
CA PRO A 192 -13.53 -18.31 6.39
C PRO A 192 -12.75 -17.08 5.96
N PHE A 193 -11.65 -17.29 5.26
CA PHE A 193 -10.83 -16.24 4.66
C PHE A 193 -11.05 -16.17 3.13
N VAL A 194 -11.54 -15.05 2.64
CA VAL A 194 -11.78 -14.77 1.23
C VAL A 194 -10.75 -13.76 0.74
N ALA A 195 -10.00 -14.12 -0.29
CA ALA A 195 -9.09 -13.22 -0.99
C ALA A 195 -9.70 -12.82 -2.33
N ILE A 196 -9.67 -11.54 -2.67
CA ILE A 196 -10.22 -10.99 -3.91
C ILE A 196 -9.09 -10.30 -4.66
N LEU A 197 -8.80 -10.77 -5.86
CA LEU A 197 -7.79 -10.20 -6.73
C LEU A 197 -8.42 -9.72 -8.03
N GLY A 198 -8.07 -8.51 -8.41
CA GLY A 198 -8.48 -7.90 -9.67
C GLY A 198 -7.33 -7.14 -10.31
N GLY A 199 -7.68 -6.26 -11.25
CA GLY A 199 -6.70 -5.50 -12.02
C GLY A 199 -6.60 -6.00 -13.45
N ALA A 200 -5.77 -5.32 -14.25
CA ALA A 200 -5.74 -5.53 -15.69
C ALA A 200 -4.91 -6.75 -16.10
N LYS A 201 -3.79 -7.02 -15.41
CA LYS A 201 -2.78 -7.98 -15.89
C LYS A 201 -2.50 -9.06 -14.86
N VAL A 202 -2.67 -10.32 -15.27
CA VAL A 202 -2.32 -11.47 -14.43
C VAL A 202 -0.81 -11.51 -14.11
N ALA A 203 0.03 -11.05 -15.03
CA ALA A 203 1.49 -11.04 -14.86
C ALA A 203 1.93 -10.24 -13.61
N ASP A 204 1.18 -9.21 -13.23
CA ASP A 204 1.49 -8.37 -12.06
C ASP A 204 1.12 -9.03 -10.74
N LYS A 205 0.37 -10.15 -10.77
CA LYS A 205 -0.21 -10.80 -9.58
C LYS A 205 0.22 -12.25 -9.38
N LEU A 206 1.20 -12.75 -10.15
CA LEU A 206 1.57 -14.18 -10.15
C LEU A 206 1.89 -14.71 -8.75
N ASN A 207 2.77 -14.03 -8.04
CA ASN A 207 3.20 -14.46 -6.71
C ASN A 207 2.12 -14.24 -5.65
N VAL A 208 1.31 -13.21 -5.82
CA VAL A 208 0.17 -12.94 -4.92
C VAL A 208 -0.87 -14.05 -5.02
N ILE A 209 -1.23 -14.45 -6.24
CA ILE A 209 -2.18 -15.55 -6.48
C ILE A 209 -1.68 -16.82 -5.80
N SER A 210 -0.44 -17.22 -6.08
CA SER A 210 0.16 -18.44 -5.54
C SER A 210 0.22 -18.43 -4.01
N ASN A 211 0.65 -17.31 -3.41
CA ASN A 211 0.74 -17.19 -1.96
C ASN A 211 -0.63 -17.19 -1.28
N LEU A 212 -1.59 -16.44 -1.81
CA LEU A 212 -2.93 -16.36 -1.20
C LEU A 212 -3.70 -17.67 -1.33
N LEU A 213 -3.51 -18.44 -2.39
CA LEU A 213 -4.10 -19.78 -2.51
C LEU A 213 -3.71 -20.69 -1.36
N GLU A 214 -2.52 -20.56 -0.82
CA GLU A 214 -2.07 -21.35 0.32
C GLU A 214 -2.73 -20.91 1.64
N LYS A 215 -3.20 -19.68 1.71
CA LYS A 215 -3.69 -19.04 2.95
C LYS A 215 -5.21 -18.91 3.02
N CYS A 216 -5.87 -18.66 1.89
CA CYS A 216 -7.32 -18.44 1.85
C CYS A 216 -8.13 -19.72 1.79
N ASP A 217 -9.43 -19.60 2.04
CA ASP A 217 -10.41 -20.65 1.79
C ASP A 217 -11.03 -20.50 0.40
N THR A 218 -11.21 -19.27 -0.04
CA THR A 218 -11.74 -18.93 -1.37
C THR A 218 -10.91 -17.80 -1.97
N LEU A 219 -10.49 -17.98 -3.22
CA LEU A 219 -9.87 -16.94 -4.02
C LEU A 219 -10.83 -16.50 -5.13
N ILE A 220 -11.12 -15.20 -5.16
CA ILE A 220 -11.98 -14.57 -6.17
C ILE A 220 -11.10 -13.82 -7.16
N ILE A 221 -11.28 -14.06 -8.45
CA ILE A 221 -10.56 -13.38 -9.52
C ILE A 221 -11.54 -12.50 -10.31
N GLY A 222 -11.16 -11.23 -10.51
CA GLY A 222 -11.90 -10.28 -11.31
C GLY A 222 -10.97 -9.40 -12.15
N GLY A 223 -11.55 -8.37 -12.77
CA GLY A 223 -10.79 -7.46 -13.62
C GLY A 223 -10.33 -8.08 -14.94
N GLY A 224 -9.50 -7.34 -15.67
CA GLY A 224 -8.97 -7.80 -16.98
C GLY A 224 -8.18 -9.09 -16.88
N MET A 225 -7.51 -9.33 -15.75
CA MET A 225 -6.73 -10.55 -15.53
C MET A 225 -7.57 -11.83 -15.56
N ALA A 226 -8.87 -11.74 -15.28
CA ALA A 226 -9.77 -12.89 -15.29
C ALA A 226 -9.90 -13.52 -16.67
N PHE A 227 -9.74 -12.74 -17.75
CA PHE A 227 -9.90 -13.24 -19.12
C PHE A 227 -8.75 -14.16 -19.53
N THR A 228 -7.57 -14.00 -18.97
CA THR A 228 -6.49 -14.97 -19.18
C THR A 228 -6.84 -16.32 -18.55
N PHE A 229 -7.43 -16.33 -17.37
CA PHE A 229 -7.96 -17.57 -16.76
C PHE A 229 -9.06 -18.20 -17.60
N LEU A 230 -10.01 -17.40 -18.09
CA LEU A 230 -11.11 -17.91 -18.90
C LEU A 230 -10.62 -18.51 -20.22
N LYS A 231 -9.68 -17.85 -20.89
CA LYS A 231 -9.06 -18.42 -22.09
C LYS A 231 -8.30 -19.70 -21.79
N ALA A 232 -7.60 -19.77 -20.68
CA ALA A 232 -6.90 -20.98 -20.23
C ALA A 232 -7.87 -22.17 -20.05
N GLN A 233 -9.14 -21.91 -19.76
CA GLN A 233 -10.20 -22.92 -19.65
C GLN A 233 -10.84 -23.25 -21.00
N GLY A 234 -10.37 -22.70 -22.10
CA GLY A 234 -10.88 -22.94 -23.45
C GLY A 234 -12.03 -22.02 -23.87
N LYS A 235 -12.33 -20.97 -23.11
CA LYS A 235 -13.39 -20.01 -23.47
C LYS A 235 -12.87 -18.99 -24.48
N GLU A 236 -13.77 -18.52 -25.33
CA GLU A 236 -13.50 -17.42 -26.25
C GLU A 236 -13.80 -16.09 -25.55
N ILE A 237 -12.84 -15.18 -25.58
CA ILE A 237 -12.89 -13.93 -24.82
C ILE A 237 -12.98 -12.69 -25.71
N GLY A 238 -13.19 -12.87 -27.02
CA GLY A 238 -13.25 -11.77 -27.97
C GLY A 238 -11.96 -10.95 -28.00
N LYS A 239 -12.12 -9.63 -27.89
CA LYS A 239 -11.02 -8.65 -27.83
C LYS A 239 -10.54 -8.34 -26.41
N SER A 240 -10.97 -9.09 -25.41
CA SER A 240 -10.61 -8.86 -24.01
C SER A 240 -9.11 -8.95 -23.80
N LEU A 241 -8.59 -8.23 -22.79
CA LEU A 241 -7.19 -8.33 -22.38
C LEU A 241 -6.83 -9.78 -22.09
N VAL A 242 -5.67 -10.20 -22.57
CA VAL A 242 -5.14 -11.55 -22.34
C VAL A 242 -3.63 -11.53 -22.37
N ASP A 243 -3.02 -12.35 -21.52
CA ASP A 243 -1.60 -12.66 -21.59
C ASP A 243 -1.44 -14.12 -21.98
N ASP A 244 -1.24 -14.37 -23.28
CA ASP A 244 -1.13 -15.73 -23.83
C ASP A 244 0.09 -16.48 -23.28
N THR A 245 1.10 -15.78 -22.76
CA THR A 245 2.27 -16.39 -22.13
C THR A 245 1.98 -16.96 -20.75
N LYS A 246 0.82 -16.66 -20.16
CA LYS A 246 0.42 -17.05 -18.81
C LYS A 246 -0.75 -18.04 -18.74
N LEU A 247 -1.16 -18.59 -19.87
CA LEU A 247 -2.26 -19.57 -19.90
C LEU A 247 -1.92 -20.82 -19.07
N ASP A 248 -0.70 -21.34 -19.22
CA ASP A 248 -0.25 -22.51 -18.44
C ASP A 248 -0.19 -22.20 -16.94
N TYR A 249 0.28 -21.02 -16.58
CA TYR A 249 0.28 -20.58 -15.19
C TYR A 249 -1.14 -20.54 -14.60
N CYS A 250 -2.11 -20.01 -15.35
CA CYS A 250 -3.50 -19.97 -14.91
C CYS A 250 -4.07 -21.38 -14.70
N ARG A 251 -3.76 -22.33 -15.60
CA ARG A 251 -4.15 -23.74 -15.41
C ARG A 251 -3.53 -24.34 -14.17
N GLU A 252 -2.24 -24.07 -13.93
CA GLU A 252 -1.54 -24.53 -12.72
C GLU A 252 -2.18 -24.00 -11.45
N MET A 253 -2.61 -22.75 -11.44
CA MET A 253 -3.26 -22.15 -10.27
C MET A 253 -4.64 -22.75 -10.00
N VAL A 254 -5.41 -23.05 -11.03
CA VAL A 254 -6.68 -23.77 -10.90
C VAL A 254 -6.47 -25.17 -10.32
N GLU A 255 -5.45 -25.90 -10.83
CA GLU A 255 -5.08 -27.20 -10.31
C GLU A 255 -4.58 -27.15 -8.87
N LYS A 256 -3.77 -26.17 -8.55
CA LYS A 256 -3.26 -25.92 -7.17
C LYS A 256 -4.42 -25.71 -6.21
N ALA A 257 -5.39 -24.88 -6.58
CA ALA A 257 -6.58 -24.63 -5.77
C ALA A 257 -7.33 -25.95 -5.48
N ALA A 258 -7.55 -26.74 -6.52
CA ALA A 258 -8.23 -28.04 -6.39
C ALA A 258 -7.46 -29.00 -5.46
N LYS A 259 -6.15 -29.12 -5.61
CA LYS A 259 -5.30 -29.97 -4.77
C LYS A 259 -5.31 -29.54 -3.29
N LEU A 260 -5.37 -28.24 -3.04
CA LEU A 260 -5.40 -27.68 -1.69
C LEU A 260 -6.81 -27.68 -1.08
N GLY A 261 -7.84 -28.09 -1.82
CA GLY A 261 -9.23 -28.03 -1.38
C GLY A 261 -9.78 -26.62 -1.27
N LYS A 262 -9.22 -25.67 -2.03
CA LYS A 262 -9.64 -24.28 -2.05
C LYS A 262 -10.63 -24.03 -3.18
N LYS A 263 -11.49 -23.03 -3.01
CA LYS A 263 -12.36 -22.54 -4.09
C LYS A 263 -11.66 -21.43 -4.83
N LEU A 264 -11.58 -21.53 -6.13
CA LEU A 264 -11.12 -20.46 -7.03
C LEU A 264 -12.32 -20.05 -7.88
N LEU A 265 -12.84 -18.85 -7.66
CA LEU A 265 -14.00 -18.35 -8.37
C LEU A 265 -13.58 -17.42 -9.50
N LEU A 266 -14.08 -17.72 -10.70
CA LEU A 266 -13.92 -16.92 -11.91
C LEU A 266 -15.27 -16.31 -12.31
N PRO A 267 -15.27 -15.21 -13.09
CA PRO A 267 -16.51 -14.63 -13.57
C PRO A 267 -17.35 -15.63 -14.36
N VAL A 268 -18.66 -15.57 -14.16
CA VAL A 268 -19.65 -16.36 -14.92
C VAL A 268 -20.31 -15.52 -16.02
N ASP A 269 -20.25 -14.19 -15.89
CA ASP A 269 -20.70 -13.23 -16.88
C ASP A 269 -19.77 -12.01 -16.91
N ALA A 270 -19.91 -11.20 -17.94
CA ALA A 270 -19.11 -9.99 -18.11
C ALA A 270 -19.92 -8.88 -18.76
N ALA A 271 -19.61 -7.65 -18.41
CA ALA A 271 -20.06 -6.47 -19.13
C ALA A 271 -19.08 -6.20 -20.28
N VAL A 272 -19.55 -6.33 -21.50
CA VAL A 272 -18.74 -6.21 -22.71
C VAL A 272 -19.12 -4.97 -23.52
N ALA A 273 -18.13 -4.41 -24.22
CA ALA A 273 -18.30 -3.28 -25.13
C ALA A 273 -17.47 -3.46 -26.40
N ALA A 274 -17.77 -2.68 -27.42
CA ALA A 274 -17.07 -2.76 -28.71
C ALA A 274 -15.63 -2.23 -28.62
N SER A 275 -15.37 -1.29 -27.70
CA SER A 275 -14.05 -0.66 -27.54
C SER A 275 -13.87 -0.15 -26.11
N PHE A 276 -12.62 0.07 -25.73
CA PHE A 276 -12.27 0.70 -24.45
C PHE A 276 -12.71 2.18 -24.47
N PRO A 277 -13.28 2.70 -23.35
CA PRO A 277 -13.74 4.08 -23.33
C PRO A 277 -12.57 5.08 -23.41
N ASP A 278 -12.75 6.12 -24.23
CA ASP A 278 -11.76 7.19 -24.42
C ASP A 278 -12.51 8.54 -24.54
N PRO A 279 -12.36 9.46 -23.56
CA PRO A 279 -11.60 9.27 -22.30
C PRO A 279 -12.18 8.15 -21.41
N ILE A 280 -11.42 7.73 -20.41
CA ILE A 280 -11.77 6.56 -19.59
C ILE A 280 -13.15 6.63 -18.95
N ASP A 281 -13.65 7.83 -18.65
CA ASP A 281 -14.96 8.10 -18.06
C ASP A 281 -16.03 8.43 -19.09
N ALA A 282 -15.74 8.29 -20.39
CA ALA A 282 -16.70 8.57 -21.46
C ALA A 282 -17.93 7.69 -21.36
N PRO A 283 -19.12 8.19 -21.78
CA PRO A 283 -20.31 7.34 -21.90
C PRO A 283 -20.03 6.12 -22.76
N ILE A 284 -20.49 4.97 -22.31
CA ILE A 284 -20.28 3.70 -23.02
C ILE A 284 -21.52 2.83 -22.93
N GLU A 285 -21.84 2.15 -24.01
CA GLU A 285 -22.88 1.13 -24.04
C GLU A 285 -22.28 -0.24 -23.79
N VAL A 286 -22.85 -0.97 -22.86
CA VAL A 286 -22.39 -2.31 -22.50
C VAL A 286 -23.53 -3.32 -22.62
N GLN A 287 -23.15 -4.56 -22.88
CA GLN A 287 -24.00 -5.71 -22.84
C GLN A 287 -23.49 -6.70 -21.82
N ASN A 288 -24.37 -7.22 -20.98
CA ASN A 288 -24.03 -8.28 -20.04
C ASN A 288 -24.20 -9.62 -20.73
N VAL A 289 -23.14 -10.41 -20.80
CA VAL A 289 -23.15 -11.70 -21.49
C VAL A 289 -22.53 -12.78 -20.61
N SER A 290 -22.97 -14.03 -20.81
CA SER A 290 -22.28 -15.18 -20.23
C SER A 290 -20.83 -15.23 -20.73
N VAL A 291 -19.90 -15.67 -19.89
CA VAL A 291 -18.50 -15.89 -20.32
C VAL A 291 -18.37 -17.02 -21.33
N ASP A 292 -19.41 -17.83 -21.51
CA ASP A 292 -19.47 -18.86 -22.56
C ASP A 292 -19.94 -18.31 -23.92
N ALA A 293 -20.34 -17.03 -23.96
CA ALA A 293 -20.95 -16.42 -25.16
C ALA A 293 -20.45 -14.97 -25.36
N ILE A 294 -19.20 -14.70 -25.15
CA ILE A 294 -18.62 -13.37 -25.40
C ILE A 294 -18.50 -13.17 -26.91
N PRO A 295 -19.18 -12.14 -27.48
CA PRO A 295 -19.08 -11.85 -28.91
C PRO A 295 -17.63 -11.53 -29.32
N ALA A 296 -17.20 -12.04 -30.48
CA ALA A 296 -15.81 -11.95 -30.96
C ALA A 296 -15.33 -10.51 -31.17
N ASP A 297 -16.24 -9.58 -31.42
CA ASP A 297 -15.95 -8.16 -31.67
C ASP A 297 -16.04 -7.28 -30.42
N THR A 298 -16.17 -7.87 -29.24
CA THR A 298 -16.30 -7.17 -27.96
C THR A 298 -15.17 -7.50 -27.00
N MET A 299 -14.97 -6.63 -26.02
CA MET A 299 -14.06 -6.83 -24.89
C MET A 299 -14.81 -6.74 -23.57
N GLY A 300 -14.44 -7.59 -22.61
CA GLY A 300 -14.93 -7.52 -21.24
C GLY A 300 -14.26 -6.39 -20.49
N LEU A 301 -15.07 -5.53 -19.83
CA LEU A 301 -14.58 -4.35 -19.12
C LEU A 301 -15.03 -4.28 -17.66
N ASP A 302 -15.87 -5.21 -17.23
CA ASP A 302 -16.31 -5.38 -15.86
C ASP A 302 -16.87 -6.80 -15.70
N ILE A 303 -17.00 -7.25 -14.46
CA ILE A 303 -17.80 -8.45 -14.16
C ILE A 303 -19.26 -8.14 -14.38
N GLY A 304 -20.04 -9.16 -14.75
CA GLY A 304 -21.48 -8.99 -14.93
C GLY A 304 -22.25 -9.09 -13.62
N PRO A 305 -23.58 -8.86 -13.66
CA PRO A 305 -24.41 -8.83 -12.46
C PRO A 305 -24.50 -10.18 -11.74
N GLU A 306 -24.48 -11.32 -12.45
CA GLU A 306 -24.49 -12.63 -11.82
C GLU A 306 -23.18 -12.91 -11.09
N THR A 307 -22.05 -12.54 -11.67
CA THR A 307 -20.74 -12.60 -11.02
C THR A 307 -20.70 -11.73 -9.78
N ALA A 308 -21.19 -10.50 -9.89
CA ALA A 308 -21.23 -9.55 -8.77
C ALA A 308 -22.03 -10.13 -7.59
N LYS A 309 -23.17 -10.76 -7.87
CA LYS A 309 -23.98 -11.42 -6.84
C LYS A 309 -23.23 -12.61 -6.21
N LEU A 310 -22.61 -13.46 -7.03
CA LEU A 310 -21.81 -14.60 -6.56
C LEU A 310 -20.71 -14.15 -5.63
N TYR A 311 -19.97 -13.12 -6.01
CA TYR A 311 -18.85 -12.59 -5.24
C TYR A 311 -19.33 -11.92 -3.94
N ALA A 312 -20.40 -11.13 -4.01
CA ALA A 312 -21.01 -10.51 -2.84
C ALA A 312 -21.50 -11.56 -1.83
N ASP A 313 -22.17 -12.61 -2.30
CA ASP A 313 -22.66 -13.70 -1.44
C ASP A 313 -21.51 -14.46 -0.79
N THR A 314 -20.40 -14.66 -1.51
CA THR A 314 -19.19 -15.30 -0.98
C THR A 314 -18.57 -14.48 0.15
N VAL A 315 -18.52 -13.16 -0.02
CA VAL A 315 -17.99 -12.23 0.98
C VAL A 315 -18.83 -12.22 2.26
N LYS A 316 -20.15 -12.35 2.16
CA LYS A 316 -21.04 -12.29 3.32
C LYS A 316 -20.73 -13.33 4.40
N SER A 317 -20.26 -14.50 4.01
CA SER A 317 -19.93 -15.59 4.95
C SER A 317 -18.52 -15.50 5.50
N ALA A 318 -17.69 -14.60 5.01
CA ALA A 318 -16.28 -14.47 5.41
C ALA A 318 -16.12 -13.85 6.80
N LYS A 319 -15.03 -14.20 7.47
CA LYS A 319 -14.57 -13.56 8.71
C LYS A 319 -13.34 -12.68 8.46
N THR A 320 -12.58 -12.96 7.41
CA THR A 320 -11.47 -12.14 6.94
C THR A 320 -11.57 -12.00 5.44
N VAL A 321 -11.40 -10.78 4.94
CA VAL A 321 -11.38 -10.49 3.50
C VAL A 321 -10.17 -9.61 3.21
N VAL A 322 -9.37 -10.01 2.23
CA VAL A 322 -8.37 -9.12 1.62
C VAL A 322 -8.74 -8.87 0.17
N TRP A 323 -8.66 -7.62 -0.26
CA TRP A 323 -8.99 -7.21 -1.61
C TRP A 323 -7.88 -6.37 -2.22
N ASN A 324 -7.37 -6.81 -3.38
CA ASN A 324 -6.34 -6.11 -4.16
C ASN A 324 -6.73 -6.10 -5.64
N GLY A 325 -7.05 -4.94 -6.17
CA GLY A 325 -7.37 -4.70 -7.58
C GLY A 325 -8.87 -4.66 -7.90
N PRO A 326 -9.31 -3.69 -8.72
CA PRO A 326 -10.72 -3.52 -9.07
C PRO A 326 -11.25 -4.65 -9.98
N MET A 327 -12.57 -4.79 -10.01
CA MET A 327 -13.25 -5.84 -10.79
C MET A 327 -13.49 -5.43 -12.24
N GLY A 328 -13.33 -4.17 -12.58
CA GLY A 328 -13.51 -3.61 -13.90
C GLY A 328 -12.89 -2.22 -14.02
N VAL A 329 -13.24 -1.52 -15.10
CA VAL A 329 -12.78 -0.14 -15.35
C VAL A 329 -13.59 0.83 -14.49
N PHE A 330 -13.30 0.85 -13.21
CA PHE A 330 -14.12 1.55 -12.19
C PHE A 330 -14.12 3.07 -12.33
N GLU A 331 -13.18 3.65 -13.06
CA GLU A 331 -13.14 5.08 -13.37
C GLU A 331 -14.30 5.49 -14.28
N ASN A 332 -14.91 4.53 -14.94
CA ASN A 332 -16.11 4.72 -15.77
C ASN A 332 -17.34 4.33 -14.97
N PRO A 333 -18.33 5.24 -14.78
CA PRO A 333 -19.52 4.95 -13.97
C PRO A 333 -20.31 3.71 -14.42
N THR A 334 -20.40 3.47 -15.73
CA THR A 334 -21.09 2.29 -16.28
C THR A 334 -20.33 1.00 -15.99
N LEU A 335 -19.00 1.06 -15.95
CA LEU A 335 -18.12 -0.10 -15.76
C LEU A 335 -17.68 -0.29 -14.31
N ALA A 336 -18.19 0.51 -13.39
CA ALA A 336 -17.90 0.46 -11.96
C ALA A 336 -18.84 -0.49 -11.18
N GLN A 337 -19.87 -1.02 -11.80
CA GLN A 337 -20.93 -1.76 -11.10
C GLN A 337 -20.43 -2.98 -10.35
N GLY A 338 -19.50 -3.73 -10.93
CA GLY A 338 -18.89 -4.89 -10.26
C GLY A 338 -18.06 -4.50 -9.06
N THR A 339 -17.24 -3.48 -9.20
CA THR A 339 -16.40 -2.95 -8.12
C THR A 339 -17.26 -2.38 -6.99
N ILE A 340 -18.33 -1.66 -7.31
CA ILE A 340 -19.30 -1.15 -6.33
C ILE A 340 -19.95 -2.31 -5.56
N ALA A 341 -20.38 -3.36 -6.25
CA ALA A 341 -21.02 -4.50 -5.61
C ALA A 341 -20.09 -5.19 -4.61
N VAL A 342 -18.83 -5.38 -4.95
CA VAL A 342 -17.81 -5.96 -4.06
C VAL A 342 -17.55 -5.02 -2.88
N ALA A 343 -17.34 -3.74 -3.13
CA ALA A 343 -17.10 -2.75 -2.08
C ALA A 343 -18.26 -2.68 -1.08
N LYS A 344 -19.49 -2.71 -1.59
CA LYS A 344 -20.71 -2.72 -0.77
C LYS A 344 -20.79 -3.99 0.09
N ALA A 345 -20.47 -5.14 -0.48
CA ALA A 345 -20.44 -6.39 0.27
C ALA A 345 -19.44 -6.37 1.41
N LEU A 346 -18.25 -5.80 1.17
CA LEU A 346 -17.24 -5.60 2.24
C LEU A 346 -17.72 -4.59 3.29
N ALA A 347 -18.42 -3.55 2.89
CA ALA A 347 -18.96 -2.54 3.80
C ALA A 347 -20.07 -3.11 4.71
N ASP A 348 -20.84 -4.06 4.21
CA ASP A 348 -22.00 -4.62 4.90
C ASP A 348 -21.64 -5.85 5.76
N THR A 349 -20.44 -6.41 5.64
CA THR A 349 -20.02 -7.56 6.42
C THR A 349 -19.37 -7.14 7.75
N GLU A 350 -19.44 -8.01 8.75
CA GLU A 350 -18.74 -7.85 10.03
C GLU A 350 -17.30 -8.43 10.00
N ALA A 351 -16.87 -8.93 8.87
CA ALA A 351 -15.52 -9.47 8.70
C ALA A 351 -14.44 -8.38 8.88
N THR A 352 -13.24 -8.82 9.20
CA THR A 352 -12.05 -7.97 9.05
C THR A 352 -11.82 -7.76 7.57
N THR A 353 -11.91 -6.51 7.11
CA THR A 353 -11.79 -6.14 5.70
C THR A 353 -10.53 -5.34 5.46
N ILE A 354 -9.65 -5.88 4.61
CA ILE A 354 -8.33 -5.33 4.34
C ILE A 354 -8.23 -5.00 2.85
N ILE A 355 -7.97 -3.74 2.55
CA ILE A 355 -7.76 -3.27 1.18
C ILE A 355 -6.27 -3.12 0.96
N GLY A 356 -5.71 -3.88 0.02
CA GLY A 356 -4.29 -3.85 -0.33
C GLY A 356 -4.07 -3.35 -1.75
N GLY A 357 -3.35 -2.25 -1.89
CA GLY A 357 -2.99 -1.69 -3.20
C GLY A 357 -3.68 -0.37 -3.53
N GLY A 358 -2.99 0.44 -4.37
CA GLY A 358 -3.41 1.80 -4.69
C GLY A 358 -4.74 1.90 -5.42
N ASP A 359 -4.95 1.04 -6.42
CA ASP A 359 -6.18 1.06 -7.24
C ASP A 359 -7.40 0.66 -6.41
N SER A 360 -7.27 -0.35 -5.56
CA SER A 360 -8.36 -0.78 -4.67
C SER A 360 -8.69 0.30 -3.66
N ALA A 361 -7.67 0.92 -3.06
CA ALA A 361 -7.83 2.02 -2.12
C ALA A 361 -8.53 3.20 -2.80
N ALA A 362 -8.10 3.57 -4.00
CA ALA A 362 -8.71 4.63 -4.79
C ALA A 362 -10.17 4.31 -5.12
N ALA A 363 -10.45 3.09 -5.55
CA ALA A 363 -11.81 2.65 -5.87
C ALA A 363 -12.74 2.73 -4.65
N VAL A 364 -12.30 2.19 -3.51
CA VAL A 364 -13.09 2.18 -2.28
C VAL A 364 -13.37 3.60 -1.78
N ASN A 365 -12.36 4.46 -1.80
CA ASN A 365 -12.50 5.85 -1.36
C ASN A 365 -13.37 6.67 -2.32
N GLN A 366 -13.15 6.53 -3.62
CA GLN A 366 -13.95 7.21 -4.65
C GLN A 366 -15.43 6.83 -4.58
N LEU A 367 -15.73 5.57 -4.29
CA LEU A 367 -17.08 5.05 -4.18
C LEU A 367 -17.73 5.31 -2.82
N GLY A 368 -17.00 5.92 -1.88
CA GLY A 368 -17.55 6.33 -0.58
C GLY A 368 -17.60 5.23 0.49
N PHE A 369 -16.87 4.14 0.33
CA PHE A 369 -16.88 3.01 1.28
C PHE A 369 -15.64 2.95 2.17
N GLY A 370 -14.72 3.90 2.06
CA GLY A 370 -13.43 3.86 2.78
C GLY A 370 -13.57 3.73 4.29
N ASP A 371 -14.50 4.47 4.90
CA ASP A 371 -14.70 4.49 6.35
C ASP A 371 -15.24 3.16 6.90
N LYS A 372 -15.76 2.30 6.06
CA LYS A 372 -16.34 1.01 6.43
C LYS A 372 -15.36 -0.15 6.33
N MET A 373 -14.15 0.10 5.84
CA MET A 373 -13.09 -0.90 5.78
C MET A 373 -12.30 -0.93 7.08
N THR A 374 -11.88 -2.12 7.51
CA THR A 374 -11.07 -2.27 8.73
C THR A 374 -9.70 -1.63 8.55
N HIS A 375 -9.06 -1.87 7.40
CA HIS A 375 -7.76 -1.31 7.07
C HIS A 375 -7.63 -1.09 5.57
N ILE A 376 -7.15 0.10 5.19
CA ILE A 376 -6.79 0.42 3.81
C ILE A 376 -5.28 0.66 3.78
N SER A 377 -4.55 -0.25 3.13
CA SER A 377 -3.11 -0.09 2.96
C SER A 377 -2.79 1.01 1.96
N THR A 378 -1.83 1.85 2.31
CA THR A 378 -1.31 2.91 1.44
C THR A 378 0.06 2.56 0.87
N GLY A 379 0.52 1.34 1.08
CA GLY A 379 1.90 0.93 0.80
C GLY A 379 2.24 0.68 -0.66
N GLY A 380 1.28 0.66 -1.58
CA GLY A 380 1.57 0.44 -3.00
C GLY A 380 2.34 -0.86 -3.25
N GLY A 381 3.56 -0.75 -3.76
CA GLY A 381 4.43 -1.91 -4.03
C GLY A 381 4.79 -2.72 -2.79
N ALA A 382 4.93 -2.07 -1.64
CA ALA A 382 5.18 -2.77 -0.37
C ALA A 382 3.99 -3.64 0.03
N SER A 383 2.76 -3.15 -0.18
CA SER A 383 1.54 -3.92 0.08
C SER A 383 1.50 -5.18 -0.77
N LEU A 384 1.81 -5.03 -2.06
CA LEU A 384 1.84 -6.15 -3.00
C LEU A 384 2.88 -7.19 -2.60
N GLU A 385 4.10 -6.77 -2.29
CA GLU A 385 5.17 -7.68 -1.87
C GLU A 385 4.84 -8.39 -0.54
N PHE A 386 4.15 -7.72 0.38
CA PHE A 386 3.68 -8.35 1.61
C PHE A 386 2.67 -9.47 1.30
N LEU A 387 1.73 -9.21 0.38
CA LEU A 387 0.76 -10.22 -0.07
C LEU A 387 1.41 -11.36 -0.86
N GLU A 388 2.58 -11.13 -1.44
CA GLU A 388 3.39 -12.18 -2.08
C GLU A 388 4.08 -13.10 -1.04
N GLY A 389 4.01 -12.77 0.24
CA GLY A 389 4.66 -13.51 1.32
C GLY A 389 6.13 -13.18 1.50
N LYS A 390 6.61 -12.10 0.88
CA LYS A 390 8.01 -11.69 1.01
C LYS A 390 8.28 -11.02 2.36
N GLU A 391 9.50 -11.24 2.88
CA GLU A 391 10.02 -10.46 3.98
C GLU A 391 10.37 -9.05 3.48
N LEU A 392 9.82 -8.02 4.13
CA LEU A 392 10.11 -6.64 3.78
C LEU A 392 11.29 -6.12 4.59
N PRO A 393 12.36 -5.62 3.93
CA PRO A 393 13.56 -5.17 4.63
C PRO A 393 13.30 -4.11 5.71
N GLY A 394 12.41 -3.16 5.45
CA GLY A 394 12.07 -2.11 6.41
C GLY A 394 11.34 -2.63 7.64
N VAL A 395 10.58 -3.71 7.51
CA VAL A 395 9.92 -4.37 8.64
C VAL A 395 10.91 -5.25 9.39
N ALA A 396 11.70 -6.04 8.66
CA ALA A 396 12.69 -6.95 9.23
C ALA A 396 13.74 -6.21 10.08
N ALA A 397 14.08 -4.98 9.72
CA ALA A 397 15.07 -4.16 10.41
C ALA A 397 14.62 -3.69 11.81
N ALA A 398 13.33 -3.69 12.11
CA ALA A 398 12.83 -3.33 13.44
C ALA A 398 13.05 -4.46 14.45
N ASN A 399 13.23 -4.08 15.72
CA ASN A 399 13.44 -5.04 16.79
C ASN A 399 12.17 -5.88 17.06
N ASP A 400 12.36 -7.15 17.30
CA ASP A 400 11.30 -8.03 17.78
C ASP A 400 11.02 -7.78 19.26
N LYS A 401 9.76 -8.03 19.70
CA LYS A 401 9.39 -8.00 21.13
C LYS A 401 10.04 -9.12 21.89
#